data_117fbfbcb5c1ce4bc44546865f26b53b
#
_entry.id   117fbfbcb5c1ce4bc44546865f26b53b
#
_cell.length_a   1.000
_cell.length_b   1.000
_cell.length_c   1.000
_cell.angle_alpha   90.00
_cell.angle_beta   90.00
_cell.angle_gamma   90.00
#
_symmetry.space_group_name_H-M   'P 1'
#
loop_
_entity.id
_entity.type
_entity.pdbx_description
1 polymer ?
#
loop_
_entity_poly.entity_id
_entity_poly.type
_entity_poly.pdbx_seq_one_letter_code
_entity_poly.pdbx_strand_id
1 'polypeptide(L)'
;TVTKIGEDAFAYCVALTSIEIPNSVTDIKSGAFSGCSGLTGVVIPSSVINLEGHVFYGCESLTSMVIPNSVKSIGGYTLYGCRGLKSVVVGESVASVGNAAFKECTGLTRLEMLTKVPPKCGKDVFVGMDKTACELVVPAGCVDAYKTAAEWGDFSKITPGESSVGEVGTPGVTVTAAGGEIVVEGAADAAVEVYGIGGSLLYSGKSHRVSVPVDGIYVVRVNGKPHKVVVK
;
A
#
# COMPACT_ATOMS: atom_id res chain seq x y z
N THR A 1 7.45 9.22 -24.01
CA THR A 1 7.15 8.42 -22.81
C THR A 1 7.43 9.28 -21.59
N VAL A 2 6.44 9.46 -20.70
CA VAL A 2 6.57 10.27 -19.47
C VAL A 2 7.33 9.42 -18.44
N THR A 3 8.43 9.98 -17.89
CA THR A 3 9.27 9.31 -16.88
C THR A 3 9.25 10.01 -15.52
N LYS A 4 8.73 11.24 -15.44
CA LYS A 4 8.64 12.02 -14.21
C LYS A 4 7.31 12.77 -14.14
N ILE A 5 6.78 12.86 -12.93
CA ILE A 5 5.72 13.81 -12.57
C ILE A 5 6.43 14.95 -11.83
N GLY A 6 6.33 16.17 -12.37
CA GLY A 6 7.04 17.35 -11.87
C GLY A 6 6.54 17.85 -10.51
N GLU A 7 7.24 18.82 -9.94
CA GLU A 7 6.81 19.50 -8.70
C GLU A 7 5.45 20.14 -8.92
N ASP A 8 4.55 19.94 -7.94
CA ASP A 8 3.19 20.50 -7.92
C ASP A 8 2.35 20.27 -9.19
N ALA A 9 2.73 19.29 -10.04
CA ALA A 9 2.14 19.12 -11.38
C ALA A 9 0.61 18.99 -11.38
N PHE A 10 0.02 18.42 -10.34
CA PHE A 10 -1.42 18.29 -10.14
C PHE A 10 -1.86 18.90 -8.80
N ALA A 11 -1.05 19.81 -8.23
CA ALA A 11 -1.39 20.39 -6.94
C ALA A 11 -2.77 21.09 -6.99
N TYR A 12 -3.56 20.86 -5.95
CA TYR A 12 -4.91 21.41 -5.80
C TYR A 12 -5.91 21.06 -6.92
N CYS A 13 -5.65 19.98 -7.66
CA CYS A 13 -6.64 19.43 -8.58
C CYS A 13 -7.78 18.76 -7.78
N VAL A 14 -8.61 19.53 -7.12
CA VAL A 14 -9.64 19.04 -6.17
C VAL A 14 -10.72 18.17 -6.81
N ALA A 15 -10.96 18.33 -8.11
CA ALA A 15 -11.91 17.54 -8.88
C ALA A 15 -11.30 16.22 -9.42
N LEU A 16 -9.99 16.00 -9.24
CA LEU A 16 -9.33 14.78 -9.67
C LEU A 16 -9.71 13.63 -8.74
N THR A 17 -10.49 12.66 -9.22
CA THR A 17 -10.96 11.52 -8.43
C THR A 17 -10.09 10.28 -8.58
N SER A 18 -9.42 10.14 -9.72
CA SER A 18 -8.49 9.04 -10.01
C SER A 18 -7.44 9.47 -11.03
N ILE A 19 -6.30 8.84 -11.00
CA ILE A 19 -5.24 9.02 -11.99
C ILE A 19 -4.50 7.70 -12.21
N GLU A 20 -4.21 7.40 -13.47
CA GLU A 20 -3.31 6.31 -13.84
C GLU A 20 -1.91 6.85 -14.05
N ILE A 21 -0.96 6.36 -13.26
CA ILE A 21 0.47 6.69 -13.39
C ILE A 21 1.12 5.60 -14.23
N PRO A 22 1.68 5.94 -15.42
CA PRO A 22 2.29 4.96 -16.30
C PRO A 22 3.51 4.26 -15.68
N ASN A 23 3.72 2.98 -16.02
CA ASN A 23 4.89 2.20 -15.58
C ASN A 23 6.25 2.74 -16.06
N SER A 24 6.26 3.76 -16.91
CA SER A 24 7.47 4.48 -17.30
C SER A 24 7.90 5.55 -16.30
N VAL A 25 7.05 5.93 -15.34
CA VAL A 25 7.36 6.95 -14.34
C VAL A 25 8.25 6.37 -13.26
N THR A 26 9.41 7.00 -13.06
CA THR A 26 10.40 6.62 -12.05
C THR A 26 10.46 7.58 -10.87
N ASP A 27 10.00 8.82 -11.07
CA ASP A 27 10.08 9.88 -10.07
C ASP A 27 8.75 10.61 -9.95
N ILE A 28 8.28 10.76 -8.72
CA ILE A 28 7.16 11.64 -8.36
C ILE A 28 7.72 12.73 -7.45
N LYS A 29 7.72 13.96 -7.97
CA LYS A 29 8.34 15.11 -7.35
C LYS A 29 7.47 15.71 -6.23
N SER A 30 8.09 16.60 -5.46
CA SER A 30 7.45 17.24 -4.31
C SER A 30 6.13 17.87 -4.69
N GLY A 31 5.10 17.66 -3.86
CA GLY A 31 3.77 18.26 -4.02
C GLY A 31 2.96 17.78 -5.22
N ALA A 32 3.45 16.82 -6.01
CA ALA A 32 2.85 16.45 -7.31
C ALA A 32 1.33 16.29 -7.30
N PHE A 33 0.74 15.78 -6.22
CA PHE A 33 -0.71 15.63 -6.01
C PHE A 33 -1.19 16.31 -4.72
N SER A 34 -0.43 17.27 -4.21
CA SER A 34 -0.78 18.00 -3.00
C SER A 34 -2.14 18.68 -3.12
N GLY A 35 -3.00 18.51 -2.12
CA GLY A 35 -4.33 19.13 -2.12
C GLY A 35 -5.34 18.55 -3.11
N CYS A 36 -5.06 17.40 -3.72
CA CYS A 36 -6.04 16.66 -4.53
C CYS A 36 -7.10 16.03 -3.62
N SER A 37 -7.94 16.86 -2.99
CA SER A 37 -8.89 16.41 -1.96
C SER A 37 -9.96 15.44 -2.47
N GLY A 38 -10.26 15.45 -3.77
CA GLY A 38 -11.18 14.52 -4.42
C GLY A 38 -10.58 13.15 -4.77
N LEU A 39 -9.24 12.98 -4.67
CA LEU A 39 -8.57 11.76 -5.08
C LEU A 39 -8.90 10.61 -4.13
N THR A 40 -9.61 9.59 -4.63
CA THR A 40 -10.08 8.45 -3.83
C THR A 40 -9.12 7.28 -3.83
N GLY A 41 -8.32 7.13 -4.88
CA GLY A 41 -7.32 6.09 -5.03
C GLY A 41 -6.28 6.44 -6.08
N VAL A 42 -5.08 5.94 -5.89
CA VAL A 42 -3.97 6.05 -6.84
C VAL A 42 -3.09 4.81 -6.74
N VAL A 43 -2.65 4.30 -7.87
CA VAL A 43 -1.66 3.22 -7.94
C VAL A 43 -0.30 3.84 -8.23
N ILE A 44 0.65 3.65 -7.33
CA ILE A 44 2.05 4.01 -7.56
C ILE A 44 2.73 2.81 -8.23
N PRO A 45 3.20 2.94 -9.47
CA PRO A 45 3.81 1.81 -10.17
C PRO A 45 5.15 1.39 -9.55
N SER A 46 5.52 0.13 -9.74
CA SER A 46 6.79 -0.44 -9.22
C SER A 46 8.06 0.15 -9.87
N SER A 47 7.90 0.93 -10.91
CA SER A 47 8.97 1.73 -11.52
C SER A 47 9.38 2.96 -10.69
N VAL A 48 8.50 3.42 -9.78
CA VAL A 48 8.78 4.60 -8.93
C VAL A 48 9.81 4.24 -7.86
N ILE A 49 10.94 4.92 -7.90
CA ILE A 49 12.05 4.74 -6.95
C ILE A 49 12.02 5.86 -5.90
N ASN A 50 11.67 7.07 -6.33
CA ASN A 50 11.67 8.28 -5.51
C ASN A 50 10.24 8.81 -5.32
N LEU A 51 9.81 8.84 -4.08
CA LEU A 51 8.57 9.46 -3.62
C LEU A 51 8.95 10.63 -2.71
N GLU A 52 8.95 11.84 -3.28
CA GLU A 52 9.43 13.04 -2.58
C GLU A 52 8.43 13.53 -1.51
N GLY A 53 8.72 14.66 -0.88
CA GLY A 53 7.86 15.20 0.15
C GLY A 53 6.55 15.77 -0.39
N HIS A 54 5.52 15.87 0.47
CA HIS A 54 4.22 16.50 0.18
C HIS A 54 3.43 15.88 -0.98
N VAL A 55 3.84 14.76 -1.56
CA VAL A 55 3.25 14.23 -2.80
C VAL A 55 1.74 14.08 -2.71
N PHE A 56 1.21 13.57 -1.62
CA PHE A 56 -0.23 13.40 -1.38
C PHE A 56 -0.71 14.21 -0.16
N TYR A 57 -0.05 15.34 0.13
CA TYR A 57 -0.44 16.23 1.21
C TYR A 57 -1.91 16.64 1.06
N GLY A 58 -2.74 16.42 2.08
CA GLY A 58 -4.15 16.85 2.06
C GLY A 58 -5.05 16.13 1.05
N CYS A 59 -4.67 14.93 0.58
CA CYS A 59 -5.57 14.07 -0.21
C CYS A 59 -6.63 13.44 0.70
N GLU A 60 -7.61 14.24 1.13
CA GLU A 60 -8.54 13.88 2.21
C GLU A 60 -9.47 12.71 1.87
N SER A 61 -9.81 12.52 0.59
CA SER A 61 -10.68 11.42 0.13
C SER A 61 -9.95 10.12 -0.14
N LEU A 62 -8.61 10.10 -0.05
CA LEU A 62 -7.82 8.91 -0.29
C LEU A 62 -8.12 7.85 0.77
N THR A 63 -8.52 6.64 0.35
CA THR A 63 -8.99 5.60 1.28
C THR A 63 -7.95 4.54 1.58
N SER A 64 -7.06 4.28 0.63
CA SER A 64 -5.97 3.32 0.79
C SER A 64 -4.75 3.72 -0.03
N MET A 65 -3.57 3.28 0.40
CA MET A 65 -2.30 3.54 -0.28
C MET A 65 -1.40 2.33 -0.24
N VAL A 66 -0.71 2.08 -1.35
CA VAL A 66 0.41 1.13 -1.41
C VAL A 66 1.66 1.88 -1.82
N ILE A 67 2.66 1.84 -0.97
CA ILE A 67 4.02 2.28 -1.29
C ILE A 67 4.77 1.05 -1.84
N PRO A 68 5.18 1.04 -3.11
CA PRO A 68 5.76 -0.15 -3.72
C PRO A 68 7.15 -0.51 -3.16
N ASN A 69 7.57 -1.75 -3.39
CA ASN A 69 8.87 -2.26 -2.92
C ASN A 69 10.08 -1.53 -3.52
N SER A 70 9.90 -0.84 -4.63
CA SER A 70 10.96 -0.03 -5.27
C SER A 70 11.33 1.23 -4.50
N VAL A 71 10.39 1.78 -3.70
CA VAL A 71 10.58 3.02 -2.95
C VAL A 71 11.52 2.79 -1.76
N LYS A 72 12.56 3.62 -1.65
CA LYS A 72 13.58 3.53 -0.58
C LYS A 72 13.27 4.41 0.62
N SER A 73 12.51 5.49 0.40
CA SER A 73 12.12 6.43 1.45
C SER A 73 10.78 7.07 1.17
N ILE A 74 10.03 7.34 2.23
CA ILE A 74 8.82 8.16 2.18
C ILE A 74 9.23 9.58 2.56
N GLY A 75 9.00 10.54 1.68
CA GLY A 75 9.33 11.94 1.92
C GLY A 75 8.53 12.56 3.06
N GLY A 76 8.99 13.70 3.57
CA GLY A 76 8.29 14.41 4.62
C GLY A 76 6.92 14.91 4.15
N TYR A 77 5.91 14.88 5.04
CA TYR A 77 4.55 15.36 4.77
C TYR A 77 3.82 14.62 3.61
N THR A 78 4.35 13.50 3.14
CA THR A 78 3.83 12.81 1.94
C THR A 78 2.35 12.46 2.04
N LEU A 79 1.88 12.00 3.18
CA LEU A 79 0.47 11.66 3.44
C LEU A 79 -0.14 12.55 4.54
N TYR A 80 0.47 13.70 4.83
CA TYR A 80 -0.06 14.62 5.85
C TYR A 80 -1.52 14.98 5.57
N GLY A 81 -2.38 14.82 6.56
CA GLY A 81 -3.79 15.22 6.46
C GLY A 81 -4.64 14.34 5.54
N CYS A 82 -4.18 13.16 5.15
CA CYS A 82 -5.00 12.17 4.44
C CYS A 82 -6.03 11.56 5.40
N ARG A 83 -7.02 12.33 5.82
CA ARG A 83 -7.98 11.97 6.88
C ARG A 83 -8.90 10.80 6.52
N GLY A 84 -9.18 10.62 5.22
CA GLY A 84 -10.00 9.50 4.72
C GLY A 84 -9.27 8.15 4.70
N LEU A 85 -7.93 8.18 4.82
CA LEU A 85 -7.08 7.01 4.66
C LEU A 85 -7.36 5.97 5.75
N LYS A 86 -7.72 4.74 5.36
CA LYS A 86 -8.04 3.63 6.27
C LYS A 86 -6.91 2.61 6.36
N SER A 87 -6.20 2.39 5.26
CA SER A 87 -5.12 1.41 5.22
C SER A 87 -3.94 1.89 4.38
N VAL A 88 -2.74 1.56 4.84
CA VAL A 88 -1.50 1.76 4.09
C VAL A 88 -0.67 0.48 4.13
N VAL A 89 -0.10 0.12 2.99
CA VAL A 89 0.94 -0.92 2.92
C VAL A 89 2.25 -0.27 2.49
N VAL A 90 3.31 -0.53 3.23
CA VAL A 90 4.64 0.03 2.98
C VAL A 90 5.57 -1.08 2.52
N GLY A 91 6.14 -0.89 1.32
CA GLY A 91 7.03 -1.85 0.67
C GLY A 91 8.30 -2.16 1.46
N GLU A 92 8.86 -3.32 1.22
CA GLU A 92 9.99 -3.92 1.98
C GLU A 92 11.30 -3.12 1.94
N SER A 93 11.48 -2.26 0.93
CA SER A 93 12.71 -1.50 0.74
C SER A 93 12.74 -0.15 1.45
N VAL A 94 11.63 0.29 2.05
CA VAL A 94 11.56 1.59 2.73
C VAL A 94 12.41 1.58 3.98
N ALA A 95 13.48 2.37 3.99
CA ALA A 95 14.42 2.49 5.11
C ALA A 95 14.17 3.72 5.99
N SER A 96 13.40 4.69 5.52
CA SER A 96 13.11 5.91 6.28
C SER A 96 11.74 6.50 5.94
N VAL A 97 11.15 7.14 6.95
CA VAL A 97 9.90 7.88 6.87
C VAL A 97 10.18 9.31 7.31
N GLY A 98 9.93 10.27 6.44
CA GLY A 98 10.23 11.67 6.66
C GLY A 98 9.33 12.34 7.71
N ASN A 99 9.68 13.57 8.07
CA ASN A 99 8.95 14.36 9.08
C ASN A 99 7.46 14.45 8.71
N ALA A 100 6.58 14.25 9.69
CA ALA A 100 5.14 14.41 9.57
C ALA A 100 4.49 13.62 8.40
N ALA A 101 5.12 12.52 7.94
CA ALA A 101 4.67 11.82 6.75
C ALA A 101 3.25 11.26 6.86
N PHE A 102 2.83 10.83 8.04
CA PHE A 102 1.47 10.34 8.36
C PHE A 102 0.72 11.23 9.35
N LYS A 103 1.22 12.46 9.60
CA LYS A 103 0.60 13.37 10.53
C LYS A 103 -0.83 13.69 10.10
N GLU A 104 -1.77 13.73 11.06
CA GLU A 104 -3.19 13.97 10.81
C GLU A 104 -3.89 12.93 9.90
N CYS A 105 -3.34 11.72 9.76
CA CYS A 105 -4.04 10.59 9.16
C CYS A 105 -5.06 10.00 10.16
N THR A 106 -6.04 10.79 10.57
CA THR A 106 -6.96 10.47 11.67
C THR A 106 -7.86 9.27 11.40
N GLY A 107 -8.02 8.90 10.13
CA GLY A 107 -8.83 7.76 9.70
C GLY A 107 -8.09 6.42 9.66
N LEU A 108 -6.75 6.42 9.86
CA LEU A 108 -5.92 5.24 9.62
C LEU A 108 -6.13 4.18 10.71
N THR A 109 -6.63 3.02 10.31
CA THR A 109 -6.92 1.89 11.20
C THR A 109 -5.99 0.71 10.98
N ARG A 110 -5.25 0.67 9.84
CA ARG A 110 -4.31 -0.39 9.53
C ARG A 110 -3.08 0.18 8.80
N LEU A 111 -1.91 -0.06 9.38
CA LEU A 111 -0.61 0.21 8.75
C LEU A 111 0.17 -1.10 8.64
N GLU A 112 0.41 -1.55 7.42
CA GLU A 112 1.16 -2.78 7.16
C GLU A 112 2.56 -2.45 6.65
N MET A 113 3.57 -2.91 7.37
CA MET A 113 4.97 -2.76 7.02
C MET A 113 5.49 -4.09 6.45
N LEU A 114 6.08 -4.07 5.26
CA LEU A 114 6.74 -5.24 4.71
C LEU A 114 8.25 -5.25 5.04
N THR A 115 8.74 -4.20 5.67
CA THR A 115 10.13 -4.04 6.10
C THR A 115 10.43 -4.91 7.32
N LYS A 116 11.49 -5.71 7.25
CA LYS A 116 11.94 -6.52 8.40
C LYS A 116 12.62 -5.70 9.50
N VAL A 117 13.21 -4.58 9.11
CA VAL A 117 13.84 -3.61 10.02
C VAL A 117 12.93 -2.39 10.07
N PRO A 118 12.52 -1.92 11.27
CA PRO A 118 11.70 -0.72 11.37
C PRO A 118 12.39 0.48 10.70
N PRO A 119 11.73 1.18 9.77
CA PRO A 119 12.28 2.37 9.15
C PRO A 119 12.59 3.46 10.17
N LYS A 120 13.63 4.24 9.92
CA LYS A 120 13.92 5.43 10.74
C LYS A 120 12.84 6.49 10.53
N CYS A 121 12.24 6.94 11.60
CA CYS A 121 11.23 8.01 11.58
C CYS A 121 11.88 9.38 11.75
N GLY A 122 11.35 10.36 11.00
CA GLY A 122 11.58 11.77 11.24
C GLY A 122 10.78 12.28 12.46
N LYS A 123 10.62 13.59 12.57
CA LYS A 123 9.83 14.21 13.65
C LYS A 123 8.32 14.13 13.32
N ASP A 124 7.49 13.96 14.34
CA ASP A 124 6.03 14.09 14.27
C ASP A 124 5.35 13.15 13.27
N VAL A 125 5.96 12.01 12.92
CA VAL A 125 5.49 11.14 11.82
C VAL A 125 4.02 10.76 12.00
N PHE A 126 3.60 10.42 13.21
CA PHE A 126 2.26 9.89 13.52
C PHE A 126 1.43 10.83 14.43
N VAL A 127 1.80 12.11 14.56
CA VAL A 127 1.05 13.06 15.37
C VAL A 127 -0.36 13.26 14.81
N GLY A 128 -1.37 13.25 15.66
CA GLY A 128 -2.79 13.37 15.27
C GLY A 128 -3.42 12.06 14.79
N MET A 129 -2.66 10.96 14.73
CA MET A 129 -3.17 9.63 14.45
C MET A 129 -3.44 8.88 15.77
N ASP A 130 -4.50 8.08 15.81
CA ASP A 130 -4.78 7.22 16.96
C ASP A 130 -3.98 5.90 16.87
N LYS A 131 -2.79 5.88 17.50
CA LYS A 131 -1.93 4.68 17.57
C LYS A 131 -2.52 3.56 18.44
N THR A 132 -3.60 3.82 19.20
CA THR A 132 -4.28 2.79 19.99
C THR A 132 -5.34 2.06 19.18
N ALA A 133 -5.97 2.73 18.23
CA ALA A 133 -6.96 2.14 17.32
C ALA A 133 -6.32 1.57 16.05
N CYS A 134 -5.17 2.08 15.63
CA CYS A 134 -4.49 1.61 14.42
C CYS A 134 -3.72 0.32 14.69
N GLU A 135 -4.02 -0.71 13.89
CA GLU A 135 -3.24 -1.94 13.88
C GLU A 135 -1.96 -1.76 13.04
N LEU A 136 -0.79 -1.93 13.66
CA LEU A 136 0.49 -2.02 12.98
C LEU A 136 0.81 -3.49 12.68
N VAL A 137 0.78 -3.86 11.42
CA VAL A 137 1.09 -5.22 10.97
C VAL A 137 2.52 -5.25 10.45
N VAL A 138 3.33 -6.18 10.95
CA VAL A 138 4.77 -6.27 10.63
C VAL A 138 5.12 -7.69 10.21
N PRO A 139 6.22 -7.94 9.49
CA PRO A 139 6.59 -9.29 9.09
C PRO A 139 6.71 -10.24 10.28
N ALA A 140 6.37 -11.51 10.07
CA ALA A 140 6.49 -12.54 11.09
C ALA A 140 7.93 -12.57 11.67
N GLY A 141 8.03 -12.64 13.00
CA GLY A 141 9.32 -12.59 13.72
C GLY A 141 9.91 -11.18 13.91
N CYS A 142 9.25 -10.10 13.42
CA CYS A 142 9.76 -8.74 13.57
C CYS A 142 9.02 -7.91 14.63
N VAL A 143 8.01 -8.47 15.30
CA VAL A 143 7.18 -7.75 16.31
C VAL A 143 8.03 -7.09 17.38
N ASP A 144 9.01 -7.80 17.96
CA ASP A 144 9.84 -7.26 19.05
C ASP A 144 10.75 -6.13 18.57
N ALA A 145 11.25 -6.21 17.33
CA ALA A 145 12.03 -5.13 16.73
C ALA A 145 11.21 -3.84 16.59
N TYR A 146 9.94 -3.95 16.19
CA TYR A 146 9.06 -2.79 16.07
C TYR A 146 8.62 -2.25 17.44
N LYS A 147 8.36 -3.12 18.43
CA LYS A 147 8.03 -2.70 19.80
C LYS A 147 9.12 -1.87 20.47
N THR A 148 10.38 -2.12 20.12
CA THR A 148 11.54 -1.43 20.72
C THR A 148 12.01 -0.23 19.88
N ALA A 149 11.50 -0.07 18.67
CA ALA A 149 11.89 1.04 17.80
C ALA A 149 11.11 2.33 18.14
N ALA A 150 11.83 3.46 18.14
CA ALA A 150 11.24 4.76 18.38
C ALA A 150 10.10 5.05 17.41
N GLU A 151 9.01 5.70 17.87
CA GLU A 151 7.78 6.01 17.16
C GLU A 151 6.91 4.78 16.84
N TRP A 152 7.51 3.63 16.49
CA TRP A 152 6.81 2.39 16.19
C TRP A 152 6.31 1.67 17.44
N GLY A 153 7.09 1.69 18.53
CA GLY A 153 6.72 1.06 19.80
C GLY A 153 5.53 1.68 20.51
N ASP A 154 5.09 2.86 20.07
CA ASP A 154 3.92 3.55 20.61
C ASP A 154 2.59 2.98 20.12
N PHE A 155 2.60 2.12 19.10
CA PHE A 155 1.38 1.45 18.66
C PHE A 155 0.94 0.40 19.68
N SER A 156 -0.30 0.48 20.16
CA SER A 156 -0.82 -0.47 21.14
C SER A 156 -1.04 -1.86 20.57
N LYS A 157 -1.25 -1.97 19.25
CA LYS A 157 -1.53 -3.22 18.57
C LYS A 157 -0.50 -3.44 17.46
N ILE A 158 0.59 -4.16 17.78
CA ILE A 158 1.59 -4.61 16.82
C ILE A 158 1.41 -6.11 16.63
N THR A 159 1.01 -6.53 15.42
CA THR A 159 0.70 -7.92 15.10
C THR A 159 1.61 -8.45 14.01
N PRO A 160 1.96 -9.75 14.05
CA PRO A 160 2.65 -10.34 12.92
C PRO A 160 1.69 -10.40 11.72
N GLY A 161 2.15 -9.94 10.57
CA GLY A 161 1.52 -10.23 9.30
C GLY A 161 1.55 -11.74 9.05
N GLU A 162 0.55 -12.25 8.37
CA GLU A 162 0.60 -13.63 7.92
C GLU A 162 1.87 -13.81 7.07
N SER A 163 2.68 -14.80 7.45
CA SER A 163 3.83 -15.17 6.63
C SER A 163 3.33 -15.44 5.21
N SER A 164 4.03 -14.93 4.20
CA SER A 164 3.74 -15.22 2.79
C SER A 164 3.90 -16.71 2.45
N VAL A 165 3.95 -17.59 3.45
CA VAL A 165 3.97 -19.05 3.41
C VAL A 165 3.08 -19.53 4.54
N GLY A 166 1.79 -19.28 4.42
CA GLY A 166 0.79 -19.83 5.31
C GLY A 166 -0.52 -19.87 4.54
N GLU A 167 -0.77 -20.99 3.89
CA GLU A 167 -2.06 -21.33 3.34
C GLU A 167 -3.15 -21.15 4.41
N VAL A 168 -3.86 -20.02 4.39
CA VAL A 168 -5.27 -20.06 4.75
C VAL A 168 -6.02 -20.33 3.45
N GLY A 169 -5.52 -21.33 2.73
CA GLY A 169 -6.12 -21.81 1.51
C GLY A 169 -7.20 -22.83 1.81
N THR A 170 -8.19 -22.89 0.96
CA THR A 170 -9.05 -24.07 0.84
C THR A 170 -8.11 -25.26 0.60
N PRO A 171 -8.17 -26.34 1.39
CA PRO A 171 -7.32 -27.51 1.16
C PRO A 171 -7.35 -27.92 -0.30
N GLY A 172 -6.18 -28.04 -0.95
CA GLY A 172 -6.07 -28.39 -2.36
C GLY A 172 -6.14 -27.25 -3.35
N VAL A 173 -6.27 -25.99 -2.93
CA VAL A 173 -6.22 -24.81 -3.81
C VAL A 173 -4.87 -24.12 -3.68
N THR A 174 -4.18 -23.96 -4.80
CA THR A 174 -2.93 -23.19 -4.90
C THR A 174 -3.18 -21.92 -5.70
N VAL A 175 -2.74 -20.78 -5.21
CA VAL A 175 -2.78 -19.51 -5.93
C VAL A 175 -1.36 -19.03 -6.14
N THR A 176 -0.95 -18.94 -7.40
CA THR A 176 0.39 -18.52 -7.81
C THR A 176 0.31 -17.31 -8.74
N ALA A 177 1.42 -16.61 -8.88
CA ALA A 177 1.52 -15.52 -9.84
C ALA A 177 2.82 -15.60 -10.62
N ALA A 178 2.73 -15.49 -11.92
CA ALA A 178 3.88 -15.43 -12.82
C ALA A 178 3.53 -14.67 -14.09
N GLY A 179 4.45 -13.80 -14.56
CA GLY A 179 4.33 -13.13 -15.85
C GLY A 179 3.08 -12.25 -16.02
N GLY A 180 2.63 -11.57 -14.96
CA GLY A 180 1.44 -10.71 -15.03
C GLY A 180 0.10 -11.48 -14.97
N GLU A 181 0.14 -12.77 -14.65
CA GLU A 181 -1.06 -13.58 -14.46
C GLU A 181 -1.14 -14.15 -13.04
N ILE A 182 -2.35 -14.20 -12.51
CA ILE A 182 -2.70 -14.95 -11.30
C ILE A 182 -3.30 -16.29 -11.74
N VAL A 183 -2.72 -17.38 -11.28
CA VAL A 183 -3.15 -18.75 -11.59
C VAL A 183 -3.70 -19.40 -10.32
N VAL A 184 -4.92 -19.93 -10.42
CA VAL A 184 -5.60 -20.66 -9.34
C VAL A 184 -5.72 -22.13 -9.75
N GLU A 185 -5.09 -23.02 -9.00
CA GLU A 185 -5.10 -24.46 -9.26
C GLU A 185 -5.86 -25.20 -8.14
N GLY A 186 -6.45 -26.34 -8.45
CA GLY A 186 -7.16 -27.19 -7.50
C GLY A 186 -8.57 -26.72 -7.12
N ALA A 187 -9.11 -25.75 -7.84
CA ALA A 187 -10.40 -25.11 -7.52
C ALA A 187 -11.41 -25.24 -8.66
N ALA A 188 -11.61 -26.46 -9.20
CA ALA A 188 -12.59 -26.70 -10.25
C ALA A 188 -13.96 -26.08 -9.87
N ASP A 189 -14.55 -25.26 -10.78
CA ASP A 189 -15.81 -24.54 -10.60
C ASP A 189 -15.88 -23.50 -9.45
N ALA A 190 -14.76 -23.16 -8.82
CA ALA A 190 -14.73 -22.15 -7.78
C ALA A 190 -15.01 -20.74 -8.31
N ALA A 191 -15.74 -19.95 -7.53
CA ALA A 191 -15.81 -18.52 -7.75
C ALA A 191 -14.47 -17.87 -7.37
N VAL A 192 -13.86 -17.18 -8.32
CA VAL A 192 -12.59 -16.45 -8.13
C VAL A 192 -12.86 -14.97 -8.26
N GLU A 193 -12.46 -14.22 -7.26
CA GLU A 193 -12.47 -12.76 -7.27
C GLU A 193 -11.06 -12.26 -7.05
N VAL A 194 -10.62 -11.30 -7.83
CA VAL A 194 -9.31 -10.66 -7.70
C VAL A 194 -9.52 -9.20 -7.35
N TYR A 195 -8.91 -8.80 -6.27
CA TYR A 195 -8.94 -7.43 -5.78
C TYR A 195 -7.53 -6.84 -5.84
N GLY A 196 -7.42 -5.63 -6.34
CA GLY A 196 -6.25 -4.81 -6.08
C GLY A 196 -6.15 -4.50 -4.60
N ILE A 197 -4.96 -4.17 -4.12
CA ILE A 197 -4.72 -3.91 -2.69
C ILE A 197 -5.54 -2.73 -2.13
N GLY A 198 -6.00 -1.82 -2.99
CA GLY A 198 -6.96 -0.76 -2.64
C GLY A 198 -8.40 -1.25 -2.45
N GLY A 199 -8.66 -2.56 -2.53
CA GLY A 199 -9.99 -3.15 -2.40
C GLY A 199 -10.84 -3.06 -3.67
N SER A 200 -10.32 -2.53 -4.78
CA SER A 200 -11.02 -2.51 -6.07
C SER A 200 -11.13 -3.92 -6.64
N LEU A 201 -12.34 -4.33 -7.01
CA LEU A 201 -12.57 -5.59 -7.68
C LEU A 201 -12.07 -5.47 -9.13
N LEU A 202 -11.08 -6.29 -9.49
CA LEU A 202 -10.49 -6.34 -10.83
C LEU A 202 -11.06 -7.47 -11.67
N TYR A 203 -11.44 -8.56 -11.02
CA TYR A 203 -12.02 -9.72 -11.68
C TYR A 203 -13.01 -10.43 -10.75
N SER A 204 -14.11 -10.90 -11.31
CA SER A 204 -15.04 -11.82 -10.67
C SER A 204 -15.57 -12.82 -11.71
N GLY A 205 -15.35 -14.11 -11.47
CA GLY A 205 -15.75 -15.16 -12.39
C GLY A 205 -15.26 -16.54 -11.96
N LYS A 206 -15.21 -17.46 -12.92
CA LYS A 206 -14.73 -18.84 -12.71
C LYS A 206 -13.41 -19.12 -13.45
N SER A 207 -12.72 -18.09 -13.98
CA SER A 207 -11.45 -18.30 -14.64
C SER A 207 -10.36 -18.63 -13.62
N HIS A 208 -9.59 -19.65 -13.92
CA HIS A 208 -8.43 -20.07 -13.13
C HIS A 208 -7.14 -19.33 -13.53
N ARG A 209 -7.23 -18.48 -14.56
CA ARG A 209 -6.16 -17.58 -14.99
C ARG A 209 -6.73 -16.18 -15.16
N VAL A 210 -6.14 -15.24 -14.46
CA VAL A 210 -6.57 -13.84 -14.46
C VAL A 210 -5.37 -12.97 -14.71
N SER A 211 -5.37 -12.31 -15.87
CA SER A 211 -4.35 -11.29 -16.17
C SER A 211 -4.57 -10.07 -15.29
N VAL A 212 -3.50 -9.56 -14.71
CA VAL A 212 -3.51 -8.36 -13.88
C VAL A 212 -2.61 -7.29 -14.49
N PRO A 213 -3.00 -6.01 -14.43
CA PRO A 213 -2.39 -4.98 -15.27
C PRO A 213 -0.96 -4.60 -14.88
N VAL A 214 -0.51 -4.91 -13.67
CA VAL A 214 0.81 -4.51 -13.16
C VAL A 214 1.33 -5.49 -12.12
N ASP A 215 2.65 -5.50 -11.91
CA ASP A 215 3.26 -6.15 -10.76
C ASP A 215 2.73 -5.52 -9.48
N GLY A 216 2.40 -6.33 -8.50
CA GLY A 216 1.81 -5.80 -7.28
C GLY A 216 1.32 -6.88 -6.33
N ILE A 217 0.66 -6.43 -5.28
CA ILE A 217 0.01 -7.32 -4.32
C ILE A 217 -1.49 -7.35 -4.65
N TYR A 218 -2.02 -8.56 -4.75
CA TYR A 218 -3.43 -8.79 -5.02
C TYR A 218 -4.03 -9.67 -3.92
N VAL A 219 -5.29 -9.45 -3.63
CA VAL A 219 -6.09 -10.36 -2.81
C VAL A 219 -6.97 -11.17 -3.73
N VAL A 220 -6.75 -12.47 -3.78
CA VAL A 220 -7.59 -13.40 -4.52
C VAL A 220 -8.53 -14.07 -3.54
N ARG A 221 -9.82 -14.03 -3.81
CA ARG A 221 -10.79 -14.83 -3.05
C ARG A 221 -11.22 -16.04 -3.88
N VAL A 222 -11.11 -17.21 -3.31
CA VAL A 222 -11.58 -18.45 -3.91
C VAL A 222 -12.71 -18.99 -3.02
N ASN A 223 -13.92 -19.04 -3.57
CA ASN A 223 -15.14 -19.35 -2.80
C ASN A 223 -15.29 -18.48 -1.52
N GLY A 224 -14.98 -17.19 -1.63
CA GLY A 224 -15.05 -16.22 -0.54
C GLY A 224 -13.87 -16.26 0.45
N LYS A 225 -12.96 -17.23 0.37
CA LYS A 225 -11.76 -17.32 1.23
C LYS A 225 -10.60 -16.55 0.60
N PRO A 226 -9.98 -15.63 1.34
CA PRO A 226 -8.91 -14.78 0.81
C PRO A 226 -7.57 -15.52 0.69
N HIS A 227 -6.84 -15.22 -0.39
CA HIS A 227 -5.46 -15.62 -0.65
C HIS A 227 -4.69 -14.36 -1.04
N LYS A 228 -3.54 -14.11 -0.41
CA LYS A 228 -2.66 -13.00 -0.80
C LYS A 228 -1.68 -13.48 -1.86
N VAL A 229 -1.59 -12.75 -2.96
CA VAL A 229 -0.70 -13.08 -4.08
C VAL A 229 0.14 -11.87 -4.42
N VAL A 230 1.43 -12.08 -4.65
CA VAL A 230 2.35 -11.07 -5.15
C VAL A 230 2.68 -11.41 -6.59
N VAL A 231 2.32 -10.53 -7.52
CA VAL A 231 2.68 -10.60 -8.94
C VAL A 231 3.98 -9.83 -9.14
N LYS A 232 4.96 -10.46 -9.78
CA LYS A 232 6.27 -9.90 -10.14
C LYS A 232 6.45 -9.96 -11.63
#